data_af308693b6e68c7f7c970add0514de98
#
_entry.id   af308693b6e68c7f7c970add0514de98
#
_cell.length_a   1.000
_cell.length_b   1.000
_cell.length_c   1.000
_cell.angle_alpha   90.00
_cell.angle_beta   90.00
_cell.angle_gamma   90.00
#
_symmetry.space_group_name_H-M   'P 1'
#
loop_
_entity.id
_entity.type
_entity.pdbx_description
1 polymer ?
#
loop_
_entity_poly.entity_id
_entity_poly.type
_entity_poly.pdbx_seq_one_letter_code
_entity_poly.pdbx_strand_id
1 'polypeptide(L)'
;MATLEFFFDCSSPWTYLAFTRLPALLERTKAAVVWRPILVGGVFNEVNRDVYDRRANPEPRKASYYEKDLQDWARLCGIRIGKPPMFPVRAVSVMRCVIAADEKGALLPFARAAFETYWGDLEDISRKDVLAKIAQRAGLDGDALLARSEAPEVKDRLRVNTEEVIARGGFGSPTMFVNSSDMYFGNDRLPLVEAALAAGRTG
;
A
#
# COMPACT_ATOMS: atom_id res chain seq x y z
N MET A 1 17.22 -7.18 -16.20
CA MET A 1 15.76 -7.42 -16.01
C MET A 1 15.19 -6.15 -15.41
N ALA A 2 14.08 -5.61 -15.96
CA ALA A 2 13.46 -4.40 -15.42
C ALA A 2 12.93 -4.67 -14.00
N THR A 3 13.03 -3.67 -13.14
CA THR A 3 12.63 -3.76 -11.72
C THR A 3 11.60 -2.71 -11.39
N LEU A 4 10.67 -3.07 -10.51
CA LEU A 4 9.66 -2.19 -9.95
C LEU A 4 9.78 -2.21 -8.43
N GLU A 5 10.07 -1.07 -7.81
CA GLU A 5 9.91 -0.90 -6.37
C GLU A 5 8.51 -0.32 -6.10
N PHE A 6 7.76 -0.98 -5.23
CA PHE A 6 6.39 -0.59 -4.90
C PHE A 6 6.28 -0.21 -3.43
N PHE A 7 6.26 1.09 -3.15
CA PHE A 7 6.11 1.66 -1.81
C PHE A 7 4.62 1.80 -1.49
N PHE A 8 4.17 1.13 -0.43
CA PHE A 8 2.74 0.97 -0.18
C PHE A 8 2.35 0.94 1.30
N ASP A 9 1.10 1.37 1.56
CA ASP A 9 0.47 1.33 2.88
C ASP A 9 -0.97 0.83 2.73
N CYS A 10 -1.37 -0.14 3.55
CA CYS A 10 -2.69 -0.76 3.52
C CYS A 10 -3.84 0.21 3.90
N SER A 11 -3.52 1.34 4.52
CA SER A 11 -4.50 2.38 4.86
C SER A 11 -4.86 3.31 3.70
N SER A 12 -4.28 3.10 2.50
CA SER A 12 -4.58 3.88 1.29
C SER A 12 -5.49 3.11 0.34
N PRO A 13 -6.68 3.64 -0.01
CA PRO A 13 -7.58 2.98 -0.97
C PRO A 13 -6.98 2.99 -2.39
N TRP A 14 -6.26 4.05 -2.75
CA TRP A 14 -5.55 4.13 -4.04
C TRP A 14 -4.43 3.11 -4.16
N THR A 15 -3.81 2.78 -3.03
CA THR A 15 -2.83 1.69 -2.96
C THR A 15 -3.50 0.32 -3.14
N TYR A 16 -4.66 0.11 -2.55
CA TYR A 16 -5.42 -1.13 -2.74
C TYR A 16 -5.75 -1.37 -4.23
N LEU A 17 -6.23 -0.34 -4.93
CA LEU A 17 -6.47 -0.39 -6.38
C LEU A 17 -5.22 -0.76 -7.18
N ALA A 18 -4.09 -0.11 -6.90
CA ALA A 18 -2.82 -0.40 -7.55
C ALA A 18 -2.35 -1.83 -7.24
N PHE A 19 -2.37 -2.23 -5.97
CA PHE A 19 -1.97 -3.55 -5.50
C PHE A 19 -2.74 -4.68 -6.19
N THR A 20 -4.05 -4.50 -6.37
CA THR A 20 -4.92 -5.47 -7.05
C THR A 20 -4.54 -5.65 -8.53
N ARG A 21 -4.06 -4.60 -9.19
CA ARG A 21 -3.72 -4.61 -10.63
C ARG A 21 -2.28 -5.04 -10.91
N LEU A 22 -1.38 -4.94 -9.92
CA LEU A 22 0.04 -5.25 -10.09
C LEU A 22 0.34 -6.68 -10.57
N PRO A 23 -0.29 -7.75 -10.05
CA PRO A 23 0.04 -9.10 -10.49
C PRO A 23 -0.07 -9.30 -12.01
N ALA A 24 -1.15 -8.81 -12.61
CA ALA A 24 -1.36 -8.89 -14.06
C ALA A 24 -0.34 -8.04 -14.85
N LEU A 25 0.05 -6.88 -14.32
CA LEU A 25 1.09 -6.03 -14.92
C LEU A 25 2.45 -6.74 -14.87
N LEU A 26 2.82 -7.30 -13.73
CA LEU A 26 4.09 -8.03 -13.56
C LEU A 26 4.15 -9.28 -14.43
N GLU A 27 3.02 -9.97 -14.62
CA GLU A 27 2.93 -11.09 -15.53
C GLU A 27 3.21 -10.71 -16.99
N ARG A 28 2.64 -9.57 -17.45
CA ARG A 28 2.88 -9.08 -18.83
C ARG A 28 4.29 -8.54 -19.03
N THR A 29 4.83 -7.83 -18.06
CA THR A 29 6.15 -7.18 -18.17
C THR A 29 7.30 -8.09 -17.81
N LYS A 30 7.06 -9.18 -17.08
CA LYS A 30 8.09 -10.05 -16.49
C LYS A 30 9.12 -9.28 -15.65
N ALA A 31 8.71 -8.13 -15.10
CA ALA A 31 9.56 -7.33 -14.23
C ALA A 31 9.67 -7.96 -12.84
N ALA A 32 10.84 -7.83 -12.22
CA ALA A 32 11.01 -8.15 -10.81
C ALA A 32 10.38 -7.04 -9.95
N VAL A 33 9.68 -7.41 -8.88
CA VAL A 33 9.10 -6.45 -7.94
C VAL A 33 9.80 -6.51 -6.59
N VAL A 34 10.07 -5.33 -6.02
CA VAL A 34 10.54 -5.16 -4.65
C VAL A 34 9.44 -4.48 -3.85
N TRP A 35 8.86 -5.21 -2.92
CA TRP A 35 7.80 -4.70 -2.05
C TRP A 35 8.39 -3.87 -0.91
N ARG A 36 7.93 -2.62 -0.78
CA ARG A 36 8.41 -1.64 0.19
C ARG A 36 7.25 -1.16 1.09
N PRO A 37 6.89 -1.89 2.14
CA PRO A 37 5.91 -1.41 3.12
C PRO A 37 6.38 -0.10 3.77
N ILE A 38 5.51 0.91 3.82
CA ILE A 38 5.78 2.24 4.41
C ILE A 38 4.68 2.67 5.36
N LEU A 39 4.89 3.78 6.06
CA LEU A 39 3.85 4.50 6.78
C LEU A 39 3.50 5.79 6.01
N VAL A 40 2.36 5.79 5.32
CA VAL A 40 1.91 6.96 4.56
C VAL A 40 1.64 8.17 5.46
N GLY A 41 1.19 7.95 6.70
CA GLY A 41 1.07 9.01 7.70
C GLY A 41 2.42 9.65 8.05
N GLY A 42 3.50 8.88 8.09
CA GLY A 42 4.86 9.40 8.26
C GLY A 42 5.28 10.28 7.09
N VAL A 43 5.01 9.83 5.86
CA VAL A 43 5.26 10.61 4.63
C VAL A 43 4.48 11.93 4.66
N PHE A 44 3.19 11.90 5.01
CA PHE A 44 2.37 13.12 5.08
C PHE A 44 2.88 14.11 6.13
N ASN A 45 3.30 13.63 7.30
CA ASN A 45 3.82 14.48 8.36
C ASN A 45 5.09 15.23 7.94
N GLU A 46 5.90 14.63 7.09
CA GLU A 46 7.18 15.21 6.69
C GLU A 46 7.05 16.12 5.46
N VAL A 47 6.38 15.65 4.41
CA VAL A 47 6.46 16.30 3.09
C VAL A 47 5.11 16.65 2.46
N ASN A 48 3.96 16.28 3.06
CA ASN A 48 2.65 16.53 2.45
C ASN A 48 1.54 16.80 3.50
N ARG A 49 1.79 17.75 4.39
CA ARG A 49 0.88 18.11 5.50
C ARG A 49 -0.47 18.66 5.03
N ASP A 50 -0.52 19.24 3.85
CA ASP A 50 -1.76 19.75 3.23
C ASP A 50 -2.87 18.70 3.09
N VAL A 51 -2.51 17.42 3.13
CA VAL A 51 -3.50 16.32 3.15
C VAL A 51 -4.44 16.44 4.34
N TYR A 52 -3.95 16.84 5.50
CA TYR A 52 -4.77 16.98 6.71
C TYR A 52 -5.76 18.12 6.59
N ASP A 53 -5.34 19.27 6.07
CA ASP A 53 -6.20 20.43 5.86
C ASP A 53 -7.30 20.14 4.82
N ARG A 54 -6.93 19.47 3.72
CA ARG A 54 -7.89 19.03 2.69
C ARG A 54 -8.90 18.01 3.20
N ARG A 55 -8.52 17.18 4.19
CA ARG A 55 -9.43 16.22 4.84
C ARG A 55 -10.34 16.90 5.85
N ALA A 56 -9.82 17.85 6.61
CA ALA A 56 -10.60 18.61 7.60
C ALA A 56 -11.58 19.57 6.93
N ASN A 57 -11.18 20.20 5.82
CA ASN A 57 -11.96 21.19 5.08
C ASN A 57 -12.09 20.80 3.60
N PRO A 58 -12.83 19.73 3.28
CA PRO A 58 -12.94 19.25 1.91
C PRO A 58 -13.76 20.25 1.06
N GLU A 59 -13.25 20.58 -0.13
CA GLU A 59 -14.02 21.32 -1.12
C GLU A 59 -15.14 20.40 -1.64
N PRO A 60 -16.44 20.77 -1.52
CA PRO A 60 -17.55 19.81 -1.73
C PRO A 60 -17.59 19.16 -3.09
N ARG A 61 -17.30 19.90 -4.18
CA ARG A 61 -17.30 19.36 -5.55
C ARG A 61 -16.18 18.35 -5.76
N LYS A 62 -14.96 18.68 -5.24
CA LYS A 62 -13.80 17.77 -5.34
C LYS A 62 -14.00 16.53 -4.47
N ALA A 63 -14.57 16.67 -3.28
CA ALA A 63 -14.86 15.56 -2.39
C ALA A 63 -15.87 14.59 -3.03
N SER A 64 -16.94 15.11 -3.62
CA SER A 64 -17.94 14.31 -4.33
C SER A 64 -17.34 13.58 -5.54
N TYR A 65 -16.51 14.26 -6.33
CA TYR A 65 -15.84 13.64 -7.46
C TYR A 65 -14.82 12.57 -7.00
N TYR A 66 -14.03 12.86 -5.97
CA TYR A 66 -13.08 11.90 -5.40
C TYR A 66 -13.75 10.61 -4.95
N GLU A 67 -14.92 10.72 -4.29
CA GLU A 67 -15.69 9.57 -3.86
C GLU A 67 -16.20 8.75 -5.06
N LYS A 68 -16.77 9.43 -6.07
CA LYS A 68 -17.22 8.81 -7.32
C LYS A 68 -16.05 8.10 -8.03
N ASP A 69 -14.94 8.78 -8.21
CA ASP A 69 -13.76 8.25 -8.91
C ASP A 69 -13.21 6.99 -8.21
N LEU A 70 -13.14 7.01 -6.87
CA LEU A 70 -12.74 5.85 -6.09
C LEU A 70 -13.66 4.65 -6.30
N GLN A 71 -14.97 4.87 -6.37
CA GLN A 71 -15.96 3.80 -6.61
C GLN A 71 -15.92 3.29 -8.07
N ASP A 72 -15.67 4.17 -9.05
CA ASP A 72 -15.50 3.77 -10.44
C ASP A 72 -14.28 2.86 -10.61
N TRP A 73 -13.15 3.24 -10.00
CA TRP A 73 -11.95 2.40 -9.98
C TRP A 73 -12.15 1.07 -9.24
N ALA A 74 -12.86 1.07 -8.12
CA ALA A 74 -13.16 -0.14 -7.37
C ALA A 74 -13.99 -1.13 -8.21
N ARG A 75 -15.02 -0.64 -8.91
CA ARG A 75 -15.81 -1.46 -9.86
C ARG A 75 -14.95 -2.01 -11.00
N LEU A 76 -14.11 -1.19 -11.59
CA LEU A 76 -13.20 -1.61 -12.67
C LEU A 76 -12.23 -2.71 -12.19
N CYS A 77 -11.76 -2.62 -10.94
CA CYS A 77 -10.86 -3.60 -10.34
C CYS A 77 -11.58 -4.84 -9.78
N GLY A 78 -12.92 -4.86 -9.76
CA GLY A 78 -13.71 -5.95 -9.19
C GLY A 78 -13.56 -6.10 -7.67
N ILE A 79 -13.26 -4.99 -6.96
CA ILE A 79 -13.10 -4.97 -5.51
C ILE A 79 -14.13 -4.05 -4.84
N ARG A 80 -14.29 -4.23 -3.53
CA ARG A 80 -15.16 -3.39 -2.71
C ARG A 80 -14.32 -2.43 -1.88
N ILE A 81 -14.62 -1.14 -1.96
CA ILE A 81 -14.03 -0.10 -1.11
C ILE A 81 -15.18 0.65 -0.43
N GLY A 82 -15.33 0.45 0.86
CA GLY A 82 -16.30 1.15 1.69
C GLY A 82 -15.68 2.32 2.45
N LYS A 83 -16.42 2.81 3.45
CA LYS A 83 -15.99 3.89 4.36
C LYS A 83 -15.72 3.32 5.75
N PRO A 84 -14.48 2.91 6.07
CA PRO A 84 -14.17 2.36 7.38
C PRO A 84 -14.49 3.38 8.49
N PRO A 85 -15.17 2.97 9.58
CA PRO A 85 -15.51 3.89 10.66
C PRO A 85 -14.27 4.47 11.37
N MET A 86 -13.14 3.78 11.28
CA MET A 86 -11.84 4.20 11.83
C MET A 86 -10.93 4.74 10.74
N PHE A 87 -11.40 5.72 9.96
CA PHE A 87 -10.56 6.39 8.97
C PHE A 87 -10.22 7.83 9.42
N PRO A 88 -8.93 8.22 9.41
CA PRO A 88 -7.72 7.45 9.10
C PRO A 88 -7.32 6.49 10.22
N VAL A 89 -6.94 5.26 9.85
CA VAL A 89 -6.49 4.24 10.81
C VAL A 89 -5.00 4.38 11.15
N ARG A 90 -4.62 3.94 12.36
CA ARG A 90 -3.20 3.81 12.73
C ARG A 90 -2.61 2.55 12.09
N ALA A 91 -2.00 2.70 10.93
CA ALA A 91 -1.48 1.59 10.12
C ALA A 91 -0.16 0.97 10.62
N VAL A 92 0.44 1.48 11.72
CA VAL A 92 1.76 1.02 12.19
C VAL A 92 1.80 -0.49 12.40
N SER A 93 0.83 -1.04 13.14
CA SER A 93 0.82 -2.47 13.49
C SER A 93 0.61 -3.35 12.25
N VAL A 94 -0.35 -3.01 11.39
CA VAL A 94 -0.59 -3.78 10.16
C VAL A 94 0.62 -3.73 9.22
N MET A 95 1.28 -2.59 9.06
CA MET A 95 2.44 -2.48 8.16
C MET A 95 3.67 -3.20 8.70
N ARG A 96 3.85 -3.29 10.04
CA ARG A 96 4.84 -4.17 10.67
C ARG A 96 4.51 -5.65 10.44
N CYS A 97 3.24 -6.03 10.55
CA CYS A 97 2.81 -7.39 10.23
C CYS A 97 3.05 -7.75 8.76
N VAL A 98 2.87 -6.79 7.82
CA VAL A 98 3.23 -6.99 6.40
C VAL A 98 4.71 -7.33 6.24
N ILE A 99 5.61 -6.63 6.95
CA ILE A 99 7.06 -6.90 6.93
C ILE A 99 7.36 -8.28 7.54
N ALA A 100 6.75 -8.61 8.67
CA ALA A 100 6.92 -9.92 9.31
C ALA A 100 6.39 -11.06 8.43
N ALA A 101 5.30 -10.82 7.69
CA ALA A 101 4.76 -11.78 6.72
C ALA A 101 5.68 -11.94 5.49
N ASP A 102 6.37 -10.87 5.06
CA ASP A 102 7.37 -10.92 3.99
C ASP A 102 8.52 -11.88 4.32
N GLU A 103 9.00 -11.88 5.56
CA GLU A 103 10.03 -12.81 6.05
C GLU A 103 9.61 -14.30 5.96
N LYS A 104 8.30 -14.55 5.84
CA LYS A 104 7.71 -15.89 5.68
C LYS A 104 7.29 -16.18 4.22
N GLY A 105 7.59 -15.28 3.29
CA GLY A 105 7.14 -15.39 1.90
C GLY A 105 5.64 -15.17 1.70
N ALA A 106 4.95 -14.60 2.70
CA ALA A 106 3.50 -14.45 2.72
C ALA A 106 3.03 -12.97 2.66
N LEU A 107 3.90 -12.04 2.18
CA LEU A 107 3.55 -10.62 2.05
C LEU A 107 2.27 -10.43 1.23
N LEU A 108 2.19 -11.03 0.05
CA LEU A 108 1.06 -10.83 -0.85
C LEU A 108 -0.27 -11.31 -0.28
N PRO A 109 -0.41 -12.55 0.22
CA PRO A 109 -1.66 -13.01 0.83
C PRO A 109 -2.01 -12.20 2.08
N PHE A 110 -1.04 -11.81 2.91
CA PHE A 110 -1.30 -11.00 4.10
C PHE A 110 -1.77 -9.57 3.73
N ALA A 111 -1.06 -8.89 2.85
CA ALA A 111 -1.43 -7.52 2.42
C ALA A 111 -2.80 -7.51 1.74
N ARG A 112 -3.10 -8.51 0.89
CA ARG A 112 -4.43 -8.66 0.28
C ARG A 112 -5.51 -8.79 1.34
N ALA A 113 -5.35 -9.69 2.29
CA ALA A 113 -6.31 -9.89 3.38
C ALA A 113 -6.45 -8.61 4.24
N ALA A 114 -5.37 -7.85 4.47
CA ALA A 114 -5.42 -6.58 5.19
C ALA A 114 -6.23 -5.52 4.44
N PHE A 115 -6.02 -5.37 3.12
CA PHE A 115 -6.81 -4.46 2.29
C PHE A 115 -8.29 -4.84 2.27
N GLU A 116 -8.62 -6.12 2.06
CA GLU A 116 -9.99 -6.63 2.04
C GLU A 116 -10.68 -6.40 3.39
N THR A 117 -10.01 -6.71 4.49
CA THR A 117 -10.53 -6.53 5.86
C THR A 117 -10.81 -5.05 6.15
N TYR A 118 -9.90 -4.15 5.79
CA TYR A 118 -10.08 -2.72 6.09
C TYR A 118 -11.09 -2.05 5.15
N TRP A 119 -10.91 -2.21 3.84
CA TRP A 119 -11.71 -1.50 2.84
C TRP A 119 -12.99 -2.24 2.45
N GLY A 120 -12.97 -3.57 2.47
CA GLY A 120 -14.12 -4.41 2.12
C GLY A 120 -15.03 -4.74 3.30
N ASP A 121 -14.45 -5.25 4.39
CA ASP A 121 -15.17 -5.72 5.57
C ASP A 121 -15.36 -4.60 6.61
N LEU A 122 -14.66 -3.47 6.46
CA LEU A 122 -14.72 -2.27 7.29
C LEU A 122 -14.28 -2.52 8.76
N GLU A 123 -13.42 -3.52 8.97
CA GLU A 123 -12.86 -3.82 10.28
C GLU A 123 -11.61 -2.96 10.59
N ASP A 124 -11.38 -2.71 11.87
CA ASP A 124 -10.25 -1.92 12.36
C ASP A 124 -8.94 -2.72 12.35
N ILE A 125 -8.10 -2.52 11.34
CA ILE A 125 -6.80 -3.19 11.17
C ILE A 125 -5.71 -2.70 12.13
N SER A 126 -6.01 -1.80 13.07
CA SER A 126 -5.10 -1.47 14.17
C SER A 126 -5.21 -2.43 15.35
N ARG A 127 -6.28 -3.23 15.41
CA ARG A 127 -6.59 -4.15 16.52
C ARG A 127 -5.84 -5.46 16.35
N LYS A 128 -5.28 -5.96 17.46
CA LYS A 128 -4.52 -7.22 17.48
C LYS A 128 -5.36 -8.45 17.09
N ASP A 129 -6.60 -8.51 17.56
CA ASP A 129 -7.51 -9.62 17.24
C ASP A 129 -7.88 -9.65 15.73
N VAL A 130 -8.03 -8.49 15.11
CA VAL A 130 -8.24 -8.37 13.66
C VAL A 130 -6.98 -8.75 12.88
N LEU A 131 -5.80 -8.32 13.35
CA LEU A 131 -4.52 -8.69 12.71
C LEU A 131 -4.26 -10.20 12.80
N ALA A 132 -4.62 -10.84 13.92
CA ALA A 132 -4.53 -12.30 14.05
C ALA A 132 -5.44 -13.04 13.06
N LYS A 133 -6.66 -12.56 12.84
CA LYS A 133 -7.57 -13.11 11.80
C LYS A 133 -7.00 -12.90 10.38
N ILE A 134 -6.43 -11.75 10.09
CA ILE A 134 -5.77 -11.47 8.81
C ILE A 134 -4.60 -12.44 8.59
N ALA A 135 -3.78 -12.69 9.62
CA ALA A 135 -2.69 -13.65 9.58
C ALA A 135 -3.19 -15.07 9.25
N GLN A 136 -4.26 -15.53 9.92
CA GLN A 136 -4.89 -16.83 9.64
C GLN A 136 -5.40 -16.92 8.20
N ARG A 137 -6.04 -15.87 7.67
CA ARG A 137 -6.46 -15.82 6.25
C ARG A 137 -5.29 -15.93 5.27
N ALA A 138 -4.11 -15.48 5.69
CA ALA A 138 -2.86 -15.58 4.92
C ALA A 138 -2.09 -16.89 5.17
N GLY A 139 -2.62 -17.82 5.95
CA GLY A 139 -1.99 -19.09 6.30
C GLY A 139 -0.85 -18.97 7.31
N LEU A 140 -0.86 -17.90 8.12
CA LEU A 140 0.15 -17.63 9.16
C LEU A 140 -0.41 -17.81 10.57
N ASP A 141 0.48 -18.13 11.51
CA ASP A 141 0.19 -18.08 12.93
C ASP A 141 0.09 -16.63 13.41
N GLY A 142 -1.09 -16.24 13.90
CA GLY A 142 -1.39 -14.86 14.31
C GLY A 142 -0.54 -14.38 15.48
N ASP A 143 -0.36 -15.22 16.50
CA ASP A 143 0.39 -14.83 17.70
C ASP A 143 1.89 -14.71 17.40
N ALA A 144 2.44 -15.65 16.65
CA ALA A 144 3.83 -15.61 16.21
C ALA A 144 4.10 -14.39 15.30
N LEU A 145 3.18 -14.06 14.38
CA LEU A 145 3.31 -12.89 13.52
C LEU A 145 3.26 -11.59 14.31
N LEU A 146 2.30 -11.47 15.25
CA LEU A 146 2.17 -10.30 16.11
C LEU A 146 3.42 -10.10 16.97
N ALA A 147 3.95 -11.17 17.57
CA ALA A 147 5.19 -11.12 18.33
C ALA A 147 6.37 -10.66 17.43
N ARG A 148 6.52 -11.23 16.22
CA ARG A 148 7.59 -10.83 15.28
C ARG A 148 7.45 -9.39 14.82
N SER A 149 6.24 -8.89 14.63
CA SER A 149 5.98 -7.51 14.21
C SER A 149 6.50 -6.45 15.21
N GLU A 150 6.72 -6.83 16.47
CA GLU A 150 7.27 -5.95 17.51
C GLU A 150 8.80 -5.97 17.59
N ALA A 151 9.47 -6.82 16.82
CA ALA A 151 10.92 -6.90 16.82
C ALA A 151 11.59 -5.61 16.29
N PRO A 152 12.76 -5.22 16.84
CA PRO A 152 13.46 -4.01 16.43
C PRO A 152 13.73 -3.95 14.93
N GLU A 153 14.12 -5.06 14.30
CA GLU A 153 14.47 -5.13 12.87
C GLU A 153 13.25 -4.83 11.98
N VAL A 154 12.06 -5.32 12.37
CA VAL A 154 10.81 -5.05 11.65
C VAL A 154 10.41 -3.58 11.77
N LYS A 155 10.55 -3.01 12.96
CA LYS A 155 10.29 -1.59 13.22
C LYS A 155 11.25 -0.71 12.41
N ASP A 156 12.52 -1.07 12.42
CA ASP A 156 13.57 -0.35 11.70
C ASP A 156 13.35 -0.42 10.18
N ARG A 157 13.06 -1.61 9.64
CA ARG A 157 12.76 -1.78 8.21
C ARG A 157 11.60 -0.89 7.75
N LEU A 158 10.52 -0.79 8.56
CA LEU A 158 9.39 0.09 8.25
C LEU A 158 9.79 1.56 8.26
N ARG A 159 10.60 1.97 9.23
CA ARG A 159 11.14 3.33 9.33
C ARG A 159 12.03 3.64 8.12
N VAL A 160 13.00 2.79 7.83
CA VAL A 160 13.94 2.97 6.71
C VAL A 160 13.22 3.06 5.37
N ASN A 161 12.26 2.19 5.10
CA ASN A 161 11.48 2.26 3.86
C ASN A 161 10.70 3.59 3.76
N THR A 162 10.17 4.09 4.87
CA THR A 162 9.41 5.36 4.91
C THR A 162 10.34 6.55 4.67
N GLU A 163 11.52 6.57 5.31
CA GLU A 163 12.53 7.60 5.10
C GLU A 163 13.09 7.56 3.66
N GLU A 164 13.30 6.36 3.11
CA GLU A 164 13.78 6.18 1.75
C GLU A 164 12.83 6.76 0.70
N VAL A 165 11.53 6.46 0.79
CA VAL A 165 10.57 7.01 -0.18
C VAL A 165 10.52 8.54 -0.11
N ILE A 166 10.62 9.13 1.08
CA ILE A 166 10.68 10.59 1.28
C ILE A 166 11.93 11.17 0.63
N ALA A 167 13.10 10.61 0.95
CA ALA A 167 14.40 11.07 0.44
C ALA A 167 14.47 11.01 -1.10
N ARG A 168 13.74 10.07 -1.71
CA ARG A 168 13.67 9.89 -3.17
C ARG A 168 12.54 10.72 -3.83
N GLY A 169 11.89 11.63 -3.09
CA GLY A 169 10.86 12.55 -3.60
C GLY A 169 9.44 12.01 -3.57
N GLY A 170 9.18 10.84 -2.96
CA GLY A 170 7.83 10.33 -2.77
C GLY A 170 7.06 11.15 -1.73
N PHE A 171 5.77 11.36 -1.97
CA PHE A 171 4.91 12.22 -1.14
C PHE A 171 3.57 11.58 -0.77
N GLY A 172 3.43 10.26 -0.98
CA GLY A 172 2.21 9.51 -0.66
C GLY A 172 2.30 8.02 -1.03
N SER A 173 1.15 7.36 -1.07
CA SER A 173 1.03 5.92 -1.38
C SER A 173 -0.14 5.67 -2.35
N PRO A 174 0.06 4.86 -3.43
CA PRO A 174 1.29 4.16 -3.77
C PRO A 174 2.32 5.10 -4.44
N THR A 175 3.61 4.90 -4.13
CA THR A 175 4.73 5.45 -4.90
C THR A 175 5.51 4.29 -5.51
N MET A 176 5.90 4.42 -6.76
CA MET A 176 6.58 3.39 -7.53
C MET A 176 7.85 3.95 -8.16
N PHE A 177 8.91 3.12 -8.21
CA PHE A 177 10.10 3.46 -8.97
C PHE A 177 10.41 2.35 -9.96
N VAL A 178 10.54 2.72 -11.24
CA VAL A 178 11.02 1.83 -12.30
C VAL A 178 12.52 1.98 -12.40
N ASN A 179 13.23 0.85 -12.39
CA ASN A 179 14.71 0.80 -12.49
C ASN A 179 15.40 1.77 -11.50
N SER A 180 14.89 1.84 -10.29
CA SER A 180 15.41 2.59 -9.14
C SER A 180 15.38 4.13 -9.24
N SER A 181 14.97 4.73 -10.35
CA SER A 181 15.03 6.20 -10.50
C SER A 181 13.78 6.85 -11.07
N ASP A 182 13.04 6.18 -11.92
CA ASP A 182 11.89 6.74 -12.60
C ASP A 182 10.62 6.61 -11.74
N MET A 183 10.19 7.73 -11.14
CA MET A 183 9.14 7.77 -10.13
C MET A 183 7.75 7.96 -10.73
N TYR A 184 6.80 7.17 -10.22
CA TYR A 184 5.36 7.28 -10.51
C TYR A 184 4.56 7.31 -9.21
N PHE A 185 3.51 8.11 -9.18
CA PHE A 185 2.61 8.21 -8.02
C PHE A 185 1.16 8.02 -8.43
N GLY A 186 0.46 7.12 -7.72
CA GLY A 186 -0.97 6.86 -7.91
C GLY A 186 -1.29 5.61 -8.72
N ASN A 187 -2.50 5.07 -8.53
CA ASN A 187 -2.95 3.85 -9.21
C ASN A 187 -3.17 4.04 -10.70
N ASP A 188 -3.54 5.24 -11.12
CA ASP A 188 -3.83 5.63 -12.51
C ASP A 188 -2.56 5.75 -13.37
N ARG A 189 -1.37 5.70 -12.77
CA ARG A 189 -0.08 5.70 -13.45
C ARG A 189 0.41 4.30 -13.86
N LEU A 190 -0.27 3.23 -13.47
CA LEU A 190 0.12 1.87 -13.84
C LEU A 190 0.33 1.64 -15.35
N PRO A 191 -0.45 2.24 -16.29
CA PRO A 191 -0.16 2.13 -17.71
C PRO A 191 1.20 2.74 -18.10
N LEU A 192 1.61 3.86 -17.46
CA LEU A 192 2.91 4.48 -17.70
C LEU A 192 4.05 3.64 -17.11
N VAL A 193 3.84 3.07 -15.92
CA VAL A 193 4.76 2.12 -15.29
C VAL A 193 4.98 0.90 -16.19
N GLU A 194 3.91 0.35 -16.76
CA GLU A 194 3.99 -0.79 -17.68
C GLU A 194 4.80 -0.44 -18.94
N ALA A 195 4.55 0.72 -19.52
CA ALA A 195 5.31 1.20 -20.70
C ALA A 195 6.80 1.38 -20.37
N ALA A 196 7.13 1.98 -19.21
CA ALA A 196 8.52 2.17 -18.78
C ALA A 196 9.24 0.85 -18.53
N LEU A 197 8.58 -0.13 -17.87
CA LEU A 197 9.13 -1.46 -17.66
C LEU A 197 9.38 -2.21 -18.98
N ALA A 198 8.50 -2.04 -19.97
CA ALA A 198 8.66 -2.63 -21.30
C ALA A 198 9.82 -2.01 -22.07
N ALA A 199 9.99 -0.68 -22.01
CA ALA A 199 11.08 0.06 -22.68
C ALA A 199 12.46 -0.34 -22.13
N GLY A 200 12.60 -0.57 -20.83
CA GLY A 200 13.85 -1.02 -20.19
C GLY A 200 14.30 -2.46 -20.56
N ARG A 201 13.53 -3.18 -21.38
CA ARG A 201 13.87 -4.53 -21.90
C ARG A 201 14.55 -4.50 -23.27
N THR A 202 14.57 -3.35 -23.94
CA THR A 202 15.09 -3.18 -25.30
C THR A 202 16.49 -2.56 -25.36
N GLY A 203 17.14 -2.33 -24.20
CA GLY A 203 18.52 -1.84 -24.08
C GLY A 203 19.53 -2.89 -23.66
#